data_1f974cf75f2712370a2d8b8adacfa59a
#
_entry.id   1f974cf75f2712370a2d8b8adacfa59a
#
_cell.length_a   1.000
_cell.length_b   1.000
_cell.length_c   1.000
_cell.angle_alpha   90.00
_cell.angle_beta   90.00
_cell.angle_gamma   90.00
#
_symmetry.space_group_name_H-M   'P 1'
#
loop_
_entity.id
_entity.type
_entity.pdbx_description
1 polymer ?
#
loop_
_entity_poly.entity_id
_entity_poly.type
_entity_poly.pdbx_seq_one_letter_code
_entity_poly.pdbx_strand_id
1 'polypeptide(L)'
;MRSITNARAERLAIGELSGLTDVNIETIRYYERIKILPAPPRTTGGRRSYDHTHARILAFIRRSRELGFSLDQVRALLRLRGPERASCRQVRDIAARHLDEIRTKIADLRKLEKLLAKTVAQCTGTTASQCPVLDILDVHRR
;
A
#
# COMPACT_ATOMS: atom_id res chain seq x y z
N MET A 1 38.72 14.08 10.03
CA MET A 1 37.66 15.03 9.66
C MET A 1 37.34 14.83 8.20
N ARG A 2 36.32 14.04 7.90
CA ARG A 2 35.80 13.91 6.53
C ARG A 2 34.69 14.91 6.36
N SER A 3 34.94 15.87 5.49
CA SER A 3 34.05 16.94 5.07
C SER A 3 32.68 16.39 4.66
N ILE A 4 31.66 16.90 5.30
CA ILE A 4 30.28 16.78 4.87
C ILE A 4 30.15 17.72 3.66
N THR A 5 30.67 17.27 2.52
CA THR A 5 30.59 18.05 1.29
C THR A 5 29.45 17.45 0.47
N ASN A 6 28.34 18.20 0.45
CA ASN A 6 27.45 18.32 -0.70
C ASN A 6 26.89 16.99 -1.25
N ALA A 7 25.91 16.43 -0.54
CA ALA A 7 24.96 15.55 -1.21
C ALA A 7 24.22 16.43 -2.24
N ARG A 8 24.84 16.60 -3.39
CA ARG A 8 24.14 16.97 -4.62
C ARG A 8 22.96 16.01 -4.67
N ALA A 9 21.76 16.52 -4.49
CA ALA A 9 20.55 15.70 -4.49
C ALA A 9 20.60 14.83 -5.75
N GLU A 10 20.92 13.55 -5.57
CA GLU A 10 20.99 12.60 -6.68
C GLU A 10 19.64 12.62 -7.37
N ARG A 11 19.66 12.99 -8.63
CA ARG A 11 18.50 13.05 -9.46
C ARG A 11 18.25 11.67 -10.04
N LEU A 12 17.08 11.13 -9.76
CA LEU A 12 16.68 9.78 -10.16
C LEU A 12 15.74 9.83 -11.36
N ALA A 13 15.99 9.00 -12.35
CA ALA A 13 15.01 8.70 -13.38
C ALA A 13 13.89 7.78 -12.81
N ILE A 14 12.74 7.73 -13.47
CA ILE A 14 11.62 6.90 -13.00
C ILE A 14 11.97 5.42 -12.87
N GLY A 15 12.81 4.89 -13.77
CA GLY A 15 13.30 3.51 -13.71
C GLY A 15 14.18 3.25 -12.49
N GLU A 16 15.07 4.19 -12.15
CA GLU A 16 15.92 4.12 -10.95
C GLU A 16 15.08 4.21 -9.68
N LEU A 17 14.10 5.11 -9.65
CA LEU A 17 13.15 5.24 -8.54
C LEU A 17 12.34 3.96 -8.35
N SER A 18 11.86 3.36 -9.42
CA SER A 18 11.16 2.08 -9.41
C SER A 18 12.03 0.96 -8.83
N GLY A 19 13.28 0.85 -9.28
CA GLY A 19 14.24 -0.13 -8.76
C GLY A 19 14.55 0.06 -7.28
N LEU A 20 14.72 1.31 -6.84
CA LEU A 20 15.04 1.64 -5.46
C LEU A 20 13.88 1.38 -4.48
N THR A 21 12.67 1.63 -4.91
CA THR A 21 11.47 1.53 -4.07
C THR A 21 10.67 0.25 -4.26
N ASP A 22 11.02 -0.53 -5.28
CA ASP A 22 10.28 -1.72 -5.70
C ASP A 22 8.78 -1.42 -5.98
N VAL A 23 8.52 -0.23 -6.51
CA VAL A 23 7.21 0.22 -6.96
C VAL A 23 7.22 0.31 -8.48
N ASN A 24 6.27 -0.32 -9.12
CA ASN A 24 6.13 -0.33 -10.57
C ASN A 24 6.00 1.08 -11.15
N ILE A 25 6.62 1.33 -12.31
CA ILE A 25 6.60 2.63 -13.01
C ILE A 25 5.17 3.13 -13.24
N GLU A 26 4.26 2.27 -13.66
CA GLU A 26 2.85 2.62 -13.87
C GLU A 26 2.17 3.06 -12.56
N THR A 27 2.50 2.40 -11.45
CA THR A 27 2.02 2.76 -10.13
C THR A 27 2.58 4.12 -9.68
N ILE A 28 3.85 4.40 -9.95
CA ILE A 28 4.46 5.71 -9.67
C ILE A 28 3.71 6.81 -10.43
N ARG A 29 3.47 6.61 -11.72
CA ARG A 29 2.70 7.55 -12.56
C ARG A 29 1.28 7.73 -12.06
N TYR A 30 0.64 6.66 -11.62
CA TYR A 30 -0.69 6.71 -11.02
C TYR A 30 -0.71 7.56 -9.74
N TYR A 31 0.28 7.37 -8.85
CA TYR A 31 0.38 8.14 -7.61
C TYR A 31 0.65 9.62 -7.85
N GLU A 32 1.39 9.98 -8.88
CA GLU A 32 1.52 11.37 -9.33
C GLU A 32 0.18 11.93 -9.81
N ARG A 33 -0.53 11.19 -10.64
CA ARG A 33 -1.80 11.61 -11.23
C ARG A 33 -2.86 11.88 -10.18
N ILE A 34 -2.96 11.04 -9.16
CA ILE A 34 -3.89 11.22 -8.03
C ILE A 34 -3.32 12.15 -6.94
N LYS A 35 -2.16 12.74 -7.17
CA LYS A 35 -1.50 13.71 -6.29
C LYS A 35 -1.19 13.21 -4.87
N ILE A 36 -0.95 11.92 -4.72
CA ILE A 36 -0.43 11.35 -3.47
C ILE A 36 1.10 11.43 -3.42
N LEU A 37 1.75 11.35 -4.59
CA LEU A 37 3.16 11.63 -4.79
C LEU A 37 3.31 13.01 -5.43
N PRO A 38 4.15 13.91 -4.87
CA PRO A 38 4.40 15.21 -5.48
C PRO A 38 4.93 15.07 -6.90
N ALA A 39 4.48 15.92 -7.81
CA ALA A 39 4.99 15.95 -9.16
C ALA A 39 6.48 16.35 -9.15
N PRO A 40 7.38 15.57 -9.79
CA PRO A 40 8.78 15.90 -9.87
C PRO A 40 9.01 17.04 -10.85
N PRO A 41 10.06 17.85 -10.65
CA PRO A 41 10.52 18.77 -11.68
C PRO A 41 10.95 17.99 -12.93
N ARG A 42 10.95 18.65 -14.07
CA ARG A 42 11.45 18.09 -15.32
C ARG A 42 12.85 18.59 -15.63
N THR A 43 13.65 17.75 -16.26
CA THR A 43 14.94 18.14 -16.84
C THR A 43 14.72 19.04 -18.04
N THR A 44 15.76 19.70 -18.54
CA THR A 44 15.74 20.48 -19.78
C THR A 44 15.28 19.67 -21.00
N GLY A 45 15.47 18.33 -20.97
CA GLY A 45 14.96 17.40 -21.98
C GLY A 45 13.51 16.94 -21.76
N GLY A 46 12.79 17.49 -20.77
CA GLY A 46 11.39 17.17 -20.49
C GLY A 46 11.16 15.87 -19.69
N ARG A 47 12.22 15.23 -19.21
CA ARG A 47 12.12 14.00 -18.40
C ARG A 47 11.84 14.33 -16.94
N ARG A 48 11.07 13.49 -16.28
CA ARG A 48 10.84 13.55 -14.83
C ARG A 48 12.13 13.33 -14.06
N SER A 49 12.38 14.16 -13.07
CA SER A 49 13.57 14.09 -12.23
C SER A 49 13.16 13.99 -10.76
N TYR A 50 13.31 12.81 -10.20
CA TYR A 50 12.96 12.52 -8.81
C TYR A 50 14.16 12.71 -7.88
N ASP A 51 13.89 12.76 -6.59
CA ASP A 51 14.90 12.84 -5.55
C ASP A 51 14.63 11.84 -4.42
N HIS A 52 15.48 11.83 -3.40
CA HIS A 52 15.31 10.95 -2.24
C HIS A 52 14.03 11.22 -1.45
N THR A 53 13.44 12.39 -1.54
CA THR A 53 12.16 12.69 -0.91
C THR A 53 11.04 11.90 -1.56
N HIS A 54 11.03 11.83 -2.88
CA HIS A 54 10.10 10.98 -3.64
C HIS A 54 10.27 9.51 -3.28
N ALA A 55 11.52 9.03 -3.16
CA ALA A 55 11.79 7.65 -2.76
C ALA A 55 11.26 7.34 -1.35
N ARG A 56 11.44 8.25 -0.40
CA ARG A 56 10.91 8.07 0.98
C ARG A 56 9.39 8.09 1.02
N ILE A 57 8.74 8.94 0.26
CA ILE A 57 7.28 9.00 0.16
C ILE A 57 6.75 7.69 -0.45
N LEU A 58 7.35 7.22 -1.54
CA LEU A 58 6.95 5.95 -2.17
C LEU A 58 7.14 4.75 -1.25
N ALA A 59 8.26 4.67 -0.55
CA ALA A 59 8.50 3.62 0.45
C ALA A 59 7.44 3.65 1.56
N PHE A 60 7.06 4.84 2.01
CA PHE A 60 6.00 5.01 3.00
C PHE A 60 4.64 4.56 2.46
N ILE A 61 4.28 4.98 1.25
CA ILE A 61 3.02 4.57 0.60
C ILE A 61 2.99 3.05 0.46
N ARG A 62 4.04 2.46 -0.10
CA ARG A 62 4.14 1.02 -0.28
C ARG A 62 3.95 0.28 1.04
N ARG A 63 4.71 0.64 2.08
CA ARG A 63 4.62 0.00 3.40
C ARG A 63 3.24 0.13 4.01
N SER A 64 2.63 1.30 3.91
CA SER A 64 1.27 1.51 4.40
C SER A 64 0.25 0.64 3.66
N ARG A 65 0.39 0.53 2.34
CA ARG A 65 -0.47 -0.34 1.53
C ARG A 65 -0.30 -1.82 1.86
N GLU A 66 0.91 -2.28 2.09
CA GLU A 66 1.19 -3.65 2.54
C GLU A 66 0.52 -3.95 3.89
N LEU A 67 0.45 -2.98 4.78
CA LEU A 67 -0.24 -3.06 6.06
C LEU A 67 -1.76 -2.89 5.96
N GLY A 68 -2.30 -2.73 4.76
CA GLY A 68 -3.73 -2.67 4.49
C GLY A 68 -4.38 -1.30 4.64
N PHE A 69 -3.60 -0.20 4.80
CA PHE A 69 -4.16 1.14 4.76
C PHE A 69 -4.71 1.47 3.37
N SER A 70 -5.88 2.10 3.32
CA SER A 70 -6.44 2.63 2.08
C SER A 70 -5.62 3.82 1.57
N LEU A 71 -5.76 4.16 0.28
CA LEU A 71 -5.07 5.33 -0.27
C LEU A 71 -5.49 6.63 0.44
N ASP A 72 -6.75 6.76 0.84
CA ASP A 72 -7.23 7.92 1.59
C ASP A 72 -6.59 7.99 2.98
N GLN A 73 -6.47 6.86 3.66
CA GLN A 73 -5.75 6.77 4.93
C GLN A 73 -4.27 7.11 4.78
N VAL A 74 -3.62 6.59 3.74
CA VAL A 74 -2.22 6.92 3.42
C VAL A 74 -2.05 8.40 3.14
N ARG A 75 -2.95 8.99 2.36
CA ARG A 75 -2.97 10.44 2.07
C ARG A 75 -3.09 11.26 3.35
N ALA A 76 -3.98 10.87 4.25
CA ALA A 76 -4.14 11.52 5.55
C ALA A 76 -2.86 11.41 6.40
N LEU A 77 -2.26 10.22 6.49
CA LEU A 77 -1.00 9.99 7.21
C LEU A 77 0.17 10.80 6.64
N LEU A 78 0.27 10.93 5.31
CA LEU A 78 1.30 11.75 4.67
C LEU A 78 1.16 13.24 5.01
N ARG A 79 -0.06 13.77 5.09
CA ARG A 79 -0.29 15.15 5.54
C ARG A 79 0.17 15.38 6.98
N LEU A 80 0.00 14.38 7.83
CA LEU A 80 0.40 14.44 9.23
C LEU A 80 1.92 14.34 9.44
N ARG A 81 2.68 13.89 8.44
CA ARG A 81 4.15 13.91 8.44
C ARG A 81 4.78 15.27 8.16
N GLY A 82 3.98 16.23 7.71
CA GLY A 82 4.45 17.57 7.40
C GLY A 82 4.92 18.35 8.63
N PRO A 83 5.51 19.56 8.43
CA PRO A 83 6.00 20.41 9.50
C PRO A 83 4.89 20.93 10.44
N GLU A 84 3.66 20.91 10.01
CA GLU A 84 2.51 21.15 10.87
C GLU A 84 2.35 19.96 11.82
N ARG A 85 2.53 20.22 13.08
CA ARG A 85 2.41 19.20 14.12
C ARG A 85 1.04 18.55 14.05
N ALA A 86 1.00 17.38 13.45
CA ALA A 86 -0.14 16.49 13.57
C ALA A 86 -0.42 16.26 15.04
N SER A 87 -1.64 16.53 15.47
CA SER A 87 -2.02 16.15 16.81
C SER A 87 -1.96 14.61 16.89
N CYS A 88 -1.36 14.09 17.93
CA CYS A 88 -1.32 12.65 18.24
C CYS A 88 -2.75 12.05 18.19
N ARG A 89 -3.77 12.86 18.44
CA ARG A 89 -5.17 12.52 18.33
C ARG A 89 -5.60 12.13 16.91
N GLN A 90 -5.18 12.87 15.89
CA GLN A 90 -5.54 12.56 14.49
C GLN A 90 -4.90 11.25 14.02
N VAL A 91 -3.63 11.01 14.39
CA VAL A 91 -2.96 9.74 14.12
C VAL A 91 -3.67 8.59 14.82
N ARG A 92 -4.05 8.80 16.10
CA ARG A 92 -4.79 7.81 16.90
C ARG A 92 -6.14 7.47 16.27
N ASP A 93 -6.89 8.46 15.78
CA ASP A 93 -8.21 8.23 15.18
C ASP A 93 -8.13 7.44 13.88
N ILE A 94 -7.12 7.70 13.06
CA ILE A 94 -6.85 6.92 11.84
C ILE A 94 -6.44 5.49 12.20
N ALA A 95 -5.55 5.33 13.16
CA ALA A 95 -5.10 4.02 13.64
C ALA A 95 -6.24 3.21 14.26
N ALA A 96 -7.12 3.84 15.05
CA ALA A 96 -8.27 3.17 15.66
C ALA A 96 -9.24 2.62 14.61
N ARG A 97 -9.58 3.41 13.60
CA ARG A 97 -10.43 2.94 12.50
C ARG A 97 -9.82 1.78 11.75
N HIS A 98 -8.53 1.88 11.43
CA HIS A 98 -7.82 0.80 10.75
C HIS A 98 -7.73 -0.47 11.61
N LEU A 99 -7.56 -0.33 12.92
CA LEU A 99 -7.56 -1.45 13.86
C LEU A 99 -8.89 -2.21 13.82
N ASP A 100 -10.01 -1.49 13.79
CA ASP A 100 -11.34 -2.12 13.72
C ASP A 100 -11.55 -2.87 12.39
N GLU A 101 -11.10 -2.28 11.27
CA GLU A 101 -11.11 -2.94 9.97
C GLU A 101 -10.28 -4.23 9.97
N ILE A 102 -9.09 -4.21 10.56
CA ILE A 102 -8.21 -5.38 10.69
C ILE A 102 -8.87 -6.44 11.55
N ARG A 103 -9.46 -6.09 12.68
CA ARG A 103 -10.16 -7.04 13.56
C ARG A 103 -11.31 -7.73 12.84
N THR A 104 -12.08 -6.99 12.05
CA THR A 104 -13.14 -7.55 11.22
C THR A 104 -12.58 -8.54 10.20
N LYS A 105 -11.51 -8.19 9.48
CA LYS A 105 -10.85 -9.08 8.52
C LYS A 105 -10.30 -10.34 9.18
N ILE A 106 -9.71 -10.22 10.37
CA ILE A 106 -9.21 -11.38 11.13
C ILE A 106 -10.38 -12.32 11.48
N ALA A 107 -11.52 -11.78 11.92
CA ALA A 107 -12.69 -12.59 12.22
C ALA A 107 -13.22 -13.32 10.98
N ASP A 108 -13.28 -12.66 9.84
CA ASP A 108 -13.72 -13.25 8.58
C ASP A 108 -12.74 -14.31 8.07
N LEU A 109 -11.43 -14.06 8.17
CA LEU A 109 -10.40 -15.02 7.81
C LEU A 109 -10.45 -16.28 8.71
N ARG A 110 -10.74 -16.13 10.00
CA ARG A 110 -10.92 -17.28 10.90
C ARG A 110 -12.14 -18.11 10.52
N LYS A 111 -13.23 -17.49 10.07
CA LYS A 111 -14.41 -18.21 9.57
C LYS A 111 -14.05 -18.99 8.32
N LEU A 112 -13.34 -18.36 7.38
CA LEU A 112 -12.87 -19.00 6.15
C LEU A 112 -11.90 -20.15 6.44
N GLU A 113 -10.97 -19.98 7.35
CA GLU A 113 -10.03 -21.03 7.79
C GLU A 113 -10.79 -22.28 8.29
N LYS A 114 -11.77 -22.09 9.18
CA LYS A 114 -12.60 -23.20 9.69
C LYS A 114 -13.34 -23.92 8.58
N LEU A 115 -13.89 -23.16 7.63
CA LEU A 115 -14.60 -23.72 6.49
C LEU A 115 -13.67 -24.54 5.60
N LEU A 116 -12.50 -23.98 5.26
CA LEU A 116 -11.52 -24.66 4.42
C LEU A 116 -10.98 -25.92 5.10
N ALA A 117 -10.68 -25.87 6.40
CA ALA A 117 -10.22 -27.00 7.18
C ALA A 117 -11.26 -28.14 7.17
N LYS A 118 -12.54 -27.81 7.35
CA LYS A 118 -13.66 -28.77 7.25
C LYS A 118 -13.75 -29.40 5.86
N THR A 119 -13.63 -28.57 4.83
CA THR A 119 -13.71 -29.03 3.42
C THR A 119 -12.54 -29.95 3.09
N VAL A 120 -11.31 -29.61 3.51
CA VAL A 120 -10.13 -30.46 3.31
C VAL A 120 -10.30 -31.81 4.02
N ALA A 121 -10.82 -31.80 5.25
CA ALA A 121 -11.04 -33.04 6.00
C ALA A 121 -12.14 -33.95 5.41
N GLN A 122 -13.14 -33.38 4.74
CA GLN A 122 -14.29 -34.08 4.18
C GLN A 122 -14.14 -34.41 2.68
N CYS A 123 -13.17 -33.80 1.99
CA CYS A 123 -12.98 -34.02 0.56
C CYS A 123 -12.27 -35.35 0.31
N THR A 124 -13.01 -36.35 -0.13
CA THR A 124 -12.49 -37.69 -0.50
C THR A 124 -12.24 -37.86 -2.00
N GLY A 125 -12.25 -36.79 -2.76
CA GLY A 125 -11.64 -36.73 -4.11
C GLY A 125 -12.50 -37.19 -5.30
N THR A 126 -13.84 -37.21 -5.22
CA THR A 126 -14.62 -37.79 -6.32
C THR A 126 -15.48 -36.85 -7.17
N THR A 127 -15.94 -35.72 -6.71
CA THR A 127 -16.61 -34.73 -7.59
C THR A 127 -16.66 -33.32 -6.98
N ALA A 128 -16.34 -32.31 -7.78
CA ALA A 128 -16.40 -30.91 -7.39
C ALA A 128 -17.83 -30.31 -7.36
N SER A 129 -18.87 -31.09 -7.62
CA SER A 129 -20.24 -30.60 -7.80
C SER A 129 -20.94 -30.14 -6.52
N GLN A 130 -20.34 -30.37 -5.35
CA GLN A 130 -20.90 -29.95 -4.06
C GLN A 130 -19.77 -29.46 -3.13
N CYS A 131 -19.03 -28.46 -3.57
CA CYS A 131 -17.96 -27.88 -2.76
C CYS A 131 -18.50 -26.66 -2.00
N PRO A 132 -18.58 -26.70 -0.64
CA PRO A 132 -19.10 -25.57 0.14
C PRO A 132 -18.28 -24.28 -0.06
N VAL A 133 -17.00 -24.41 -0.42
CA VAL A 133 -16.14 -23.25 -0.70
C VAL A 133 -16.57 -22.56 -2.00
N LEU A 134 -16.87 -23.32 -3.03
CA LEU A 134 -17.33 -22.75 -4.30
C LEU A 134 -18.70 -22.09 -4.16
N ASP A 135 -19.60 -22.67 -3.36
CA ASP A 135 -20.92 -22.10 -3.09
C ASP A 135 -20.86 -20.76 -2.34
N ILE A 136 -19.88 -20.59 -1.45
CA ILE A 136 -19.67 -19.33 -0.70
C ILE A 136 -19.01 -18.26 -1.56
N LEU A 137 -18.10 -18.66 -2.44
CA LEU A 137 -17.41 -17.73 -3.35
C LEU A 137 -18.30 -17.32 -4.54
N ASP A 138 -19.32 -18.12 -4.82
CA ASP A 138 -20.28 -17.85 -5.89
C ASP A 138 -21.40 -16.89 -5.40
N VAL A 139 -21.03 -15.64 -5.20
CA VAL A 139 -21.93 -14.57 -4.71
C VAL A 139 -23.02 -14.20 -5.73
N HIS A 140 -23.05 -14.84 -6.90
CA HIS A 140 -23.93 -14.49 -8.03
C HIS A 140 -25.17 -15.40 -8.20
N ARG A 141 -25.43 -16.29 -7.24
CA ARG A 141 -26.68 -17.06 -7.26
C ARG A 141 -27.76 -16.38 -6.41
N ARG A 142 -28.24 -15.30 -6.92
CA ARG A 142 -29.61 -14.83 -6.64
C ARG A 142 -30.30 -14.47 -7.93
#